data_a81c03d1faf3a5d932017279110c38e4
#
_entry.id   a81c03d1faf3a5d932017279110c38e4
#
_cell.length_a   1.000
_cell.length_b   1.000
_cell.length_c   1.000
_cell.angle_alpha   90.00
_cell.angle_beta   90.00
_cell.angle_gamma   90.00
#
_symmetry.space_group_name_H-M   'P 1'
#
loop_
_entity.id
_entity.type
_entity.pdbx_description
1 polymer ?
#
loop_
_entity_poly.entity_id
_entity_poly.type
_entity_poly.pdbx_seq_one_letter_code
_entity_poly.pdbx_strand_id
1 'polypeptide(L)'
;IESGCKELPITDFRMTRFWITLEQGVELVLKALKESKGGETYISKIPSFKITDLAKAMLPDCKLKEVGIREGEKLHEVMVTKDDSRYTYEYPKHYIVYPHFDWWSSQRYFTPGGKLIEEGFEYDSGTNSEWLGVNELQEELVKLGFLNSNHYEMIKEAAVSKEVN
;
A
#
# COMPACT_ATOMS: atom_id res chain seq x y z
N ILE A 1 -3.46 -0.99 22.43
CA ILE A 1 -4.30 -2.15 22.78
C ILE A 1 -4.16 -2.46 24.27
N GLU A 2 -2.97 -2.65 24.78
CA GLU A 2 -2.71 -2.98 26.18
C GLU A 2 -3.12 -1.90 27.19
N SER A 3 -3.20 -0.64 26.77
CA SER A 3 -3.57 0.49 27.65
C SER A 3 -5.07 0.74 27.80
N GLY A 4 -5.94 -0.07 27.14
CA GLY A 4 -7.39 0.13 27.20
C GLY A 4 -7.85 1.46 26.60
N CYS A 5 -7.20 1.92 25.55
CA CYS A 5 -7.48 3.20 24.87
C CYS A 5 -8.92 3.22 24.35
N LYS A 6 -9.70 4.23 24.75
CA LYS A 6 -11.09 4.42 24.31
C LYS A 6 -11.22 5.34 23.10
N GLU A 7 -10.18 6.08 22.75
CA GLU A 7 -10.16 7.03 21.65
C GLU A 7 -8.80 6.96 20.94
N LEU A 8 -8.81 6.73 19.62
CA LEU A 8 -7.62 6.63 18.79
C LEU A 8 -7.50 7.89 17.92
N PRO A 9 -6.40 8.67 18.07
CA PRO A 9 -6.18 9.84 17.22
C PRO A 9 -5.81 9.40 15.80
N ILE A 10 -6.53 9.93 14.82
CA ILE A 10 -6.29 9.74 13.38
C ILE A 10 -5.96 11.11 12.78
N THR A 11 -4.92 11.18 12.00
CA THR A 11 -4.44 12.43 11.42
C THR A 11 -5.48 13.05 10.48
N ASP A 12 -6.05 12.26 9.56
CA ASP A 12 -7.15 12.63 8.67
C ASP A 12 -7.90 11.37 8.24
N PHE A 13 -9.23 11.39 8.26
CA PHE A 13 -10.06 10.22 7.93
C PHE A 13 -10.02 9.82 6.45
N ARG A 14 -9.59 10.72 5.58
CA ARG A 14 -9.44 10.46 4.13
C ARG A 14 -8.12 9.79 3.78
N MET A 15 -7.18 9.74 4.73
CA MET A 15 -5.81 9.30 4.51
C MET A 15 -5.74 7.84 4.10
N THR A 16 -4.97 7.57 3.05
CA THR A 16 -4.71 6.22 2.54
C THR A 16 -3.22 5.92 2.51
N ARG A 17 -2.87 4.66 2.55
CA ARG A 17 -1.49 4.18 2.44
C ARG A 17 -1.45 2.90 1.61
N PHE A 18 -0.29 2.53 1.15
CA PHE A 18 -0.03 1.25 0.53
C PHE A 18 0.37 0.21 1.58
N TRP A 19 -0.03 -1.04 1.36
CA TRP A 19 0.34 -2.17 2.21
C TRP A 19 1.40 -3.02 1.54
N ILE A 20 2.53 -3.21 2.21
CA ILE A 20 3.60 -4.10 1.76
C ILE A 20 4.21 -4.79 2.98
N THR A 21 4.47 -6.10 2.87
CA THR A 21 5.22 -6.82 3.90
C THR A 21 6.73 -6.67 3.68
N LEU A 22 7.52 -6.96 4.71
CA LEU A 22 8.97 -6.94 4.61
C LEU A 22 9.45 -7.94 3.55
N GLU A 23 8.87 -9.13 3.52
CA GLU A 23 9.20 -10.19 2.55
C GLU A 23 8.98 -9.72 1.11
N GLN A 24 7.82 -9.11 0.83
CA GLN A 24 7.51 -8.56 -0.49
C GLN A 24 8.50 -7.44 -0.89
N GLY A 25 8.89 -6.60 0.06
CA GLY A 25 9.92 -5.58 -0.16
C GLY A 25 11.27 -6.19 -0.51
N VAL A 26 11.70 -7.22 0.23
CA VAL A 26 12.94 -7.95 -0.04
C VAL A 26 12.90 -8.65 -1.40
N GLU A 27 11.78 -9.30 -1.76
CA GLU A 27 11.61 -9.93 -3.07
C GLU A 27 11.75 -8.92 -4.21
N LEU A 28 11.16 -7.71 -4.07
CA LEU A 28 11.32 -6.66 -5.07
C LEU A 28 12.77 -6.22 -5.23
N VAL A 29 13.50 -6.03 -4.12
CA VAL A 29 14.92 -5.67 -4.13
C VAL A 29 15.76 -6.74 -4.83
N LEU A 30 15.56 -8.02 -4.49
CA LEU A 30 16.28 -9.13 -5.11
C LEU A 30 15.96 -9.25 -6.61
N LYS A 31 14.71 -9.01 -7.00
CA LYS A 31 14.30 -8.93 -8.40
C LYS A 31 15.03 -7.79 -9.12
N ALA A 32 15.00 -6.59 -8.55
CA ALA A 32 15.66 -5.43 -9.13
C ALA A 32 17.18 -5.66 -9.29
N LEU A 33 17.84 -6.21 -8.27
CA LEU A 33 19.27 -6.54 -8.32
C LEU A 33 19.61 -7.55 -9.44
N LYS A 34 18.72 -8.49 -9.71
CA LYS A 34 18.90 -9.51 -10.75
C LYS A 34 18.65 -8.98 -12.16
N GLU A 35 17.67 -8.10 -12.33
CA GLU A 35 17.13 -7.74 -13.64
C GLU A 35 17.55 -6.34 -14.11
N SER A 36 17.84 -5.41 -13.18
CA SER A 36 18.22 -4.04 -13.50
C SER A 36 19.51 -3.96 -14.31
N LYS A 37 19.53 -3.02 -15.23
CA LYS A 37 20.71 -2.69 -16.06
C LYS A 37 21.39 -1.40 -15.60
N GLY A 38 20.78 -0.72 -14.64
CA GLY A 38 21.28 0.49 -14.01
C GLY A 38 20.39 1.72 -14.26
N GLY A 39 19.88 2.29 -13.17
CA GLY A 39 19.10 3.51 -13.19
C GLY A 39 17.58 3.32 -13.23
N GLU A 40 17.06 2.11 -13.41
CA GLU A 40 15.64 1.83 -13.37
C GLU A 40 15.10 1.89 -11.93
N THR A 41 13.87 2.40 -11.78
CA THR A 41 13.14 2.35 -10.51
C THR A 41 12.06 1.28 -10.60
N TYR A 42 12.14 0.26 -9.74
CA TYR A 42 11.15 -0.81 -9.64
C TYR A 42 10.10 -0.47 -8.58
N ILE A 43 8.82 -0.58 -8.94
CA ILE A 43 7.70 -0.23 -8.09
C ILE A 43 6.71 -1.39 -8.07
N SER A 44 6.50 -2.04 -6.92
CA SER A 44 5.51 -3.12 -6.78
C SER A 44 4.10 -2.60 -6.95
N LYS A 45 3.25 -3.40 -7.60
CA LYS A 45 1.80 -3.26 -7.50
C LYS A 45 1.37 -3.90 -6.18
N ILE A 46 0.85 -3.09 -5.29
CA ILE A 46 0.46 -3.49 -3.94
C ILE A 46 -0.88 -2.85 -3.56
N PRO A 47 -1.67 -3.48 -2.70
CA PRO A 47 -2.96 -2.94 -2.31
C PRO A 47 -2.82 -1.67 -1.46
N SER A 48 -3.86 -0.86 -1.51
CA SER A 48 -4.06 0.30 -0.64
C SER A 48 -4.98 -0.03 0.53
N PHE A 49 -4.93 0.78 1.57
CA PHE A 49 -5.87 0.73 2.66
C PHE A 49 -6.17 2.14 3.21
N LYS A 50 -7.32 2.31 3.85
CA LYS A 50 -7.66 3.51 4.60
C LYS A 50 -7.10 3.41 6.01
N ILE A 51 -6.54 4.48 6.53
CA ILE A 51 -6.05 4.52 7.91
C ILE A 51 -7.18 4.23 8.92
N THR A 52 -8.39 4.66 8.60
CA THR A 52 -9.59 4.35 9.40
C THR A 52 -9.91 2.87 9.45
N ASP A 53 -9.68 2.13 8.35
CA ASP A 53 -9.95 0.69 8.29
C ASP A 53 -8.87 -0.09 9.05
N LEU A 54 -7.61 0.33 8.98
CA LEU A 54 -6.55 -0.21 9.83
C LEU A 54 -6.85 0.01 11.32
N ALA A 55 -7.29 1.21 11.68
CA ALA A 55 -7.67 1.53 13.06
C ALA A 55 -8.79 0.62 13.56
N LYS A 56 -9.84 0.39 12.75
CA LYS A 56 -10.93 -0.54 13.05
C LYS A 56 -10.49 -2.00 13.10
N ALA A 57 -9.57 -2.39 12.22
CA ALA A 57 -8.99 -3.73 12.22
C ALA A 57 -8.26 -4.04 13.52
N MET A 58 -7.56 -3.07 14.08
CA MET A 58 -6.81 -3.20 15.33
C MET A 58 -7.68 -3.03 16.57
N LEU A 59 -8.63 -2.10 16.56
CA LEU A 59 -9.44 -1.67 17.70
C LEU A 59 -10.90 -1.38 17.26
N PRO A 60 -11.74 -2.40 17.05
CA PRO A 60 -13.08 -2.23 16.46
C PRO A 60 -14.01 -1.31 17.24
N ASP A 61 -13.92 -1.33 18.57
CA ASP A 61 -14.79 -0.57 19.47
C ASP A 61 -14.22 0.79 19.88
N CYS A 62 -13.03 1.16 19.35
CA CYS A 62 -12.39 2.43 19.68
C CYS A 62 -12.99 3.59 18.89
N LYS A 63 -13.26 4.70 19.55
CA LYS A 63 -13.67 5.92 18.88
C LYS A 63 -12.49 6.53 18.14
N LEU A 64 -12.69 6.88 16.87
CA LEU A 64 -11.70 7.58 16.08
C LEU A 64 -11.88 9.09 16.26
N LYS A 65 -10.79 9.81 16.48
CA LYS A 65 -10.76 11.26 16.60
C LYS A 65 -9.78 11.85 15.60
N GLU A 66 -10.29 12.69 14.71
CA GLU A 66 -9.45 13.43 13.78
C GLU A 66 -8.67 14.52 14.51
N VAL A 67 -7.34 14.55 14.33
CA VAL A 67 -6.43 15.48 14.99
C VAL A 67 -5.76 16.47 14.05
N GLY A 68 -5.96 16.33 12.74
CA GLY A 68 -5.38 17.18 11.70
C GLY A 68 -4.08 16.64 11.12
N ILE A 69 -3.84 16.96 9.85
CA ILE A 69 -2.63 16.58 9.12
C ILE A 69 -1.44 17.37 9.67
N ARG A 70 -0.30 16.69 9.88
CA ARG A 70 0.95 17.31 10.29
C ARG A 70 1.67 17.91 9.08
N GLU A 71 2.56 18.85 9.34
CA GLU A 71 3.40 19.42 8.29
C GLU A 71 4.24 18.32 7.62
N GLY A 72 4.23 18.29 6.28
CA GLY A 72 4.93 17.28 5.48
C GLY A 72 4.21 15.94 5.28
N GLU A 73 3.09 15.69 5.97
CA GLU A 73 2.28 14.50 5.71
C GLU A 73 1.44 14.65 4.44
N LYS A 74 1.32 13.55 3.69
CA LYS A 74 0.48 13.48 2.49
C LYS A 74 -0.85 12.80 2.81
N LEU A 75 -1.93 13.25 2.16
CA LEU A 75 -3.22 12.58 2.23
C LEU A 75 -3.15 11.18 1.61
N HIS A 76 -2.53 11.09 0.43
CA HIS A 76 -2.29 9.87 -0.31
C HIS A 76 -0.81 9.75 -0.65
N GLU A 77 -0.30 8.52 -0.75
CA GLU A 77 1.07 8.26 -1.17
C GLU A 77 1.12 8.03 -2.67
N VAL A 78 2.08 8.64 -3.35
CA VAL A 78 2.28 8.52 -4.79
C VAL A 78 3.60 7.79 -5.06
N MET A 79 3.55 6.69 -5.82
CA MET A 79 4.72 5.91 -6.20
C MET A 79 5.13 6.12 -7.67
N VAL A 80 4.17 6.41 -8.56
CA VAL A 80 4.45 6.86 -9.93
C VAL A 80 3.75 8.20 -10.09
N THR A 81 4.51 9.24 -10.37
CA THR A 81 3.96 10.57 -10.63
C THR A 81 3.47 10.69 -12.07
N LYS A 82 2.61 11.69 -12.33
CA LYS A 82 2.15 11.99 -13.70
C LYS A 82 3.30 12.29 -14.65
N ASP A 83 4.36 12.92 -14.16
CA ASP A 83 5.55 13.22 -14.96
C ASP A 83 6.36 11.97 -15.29
N ASP A 84 6.46 11.03 -14.34
CA ASP A 84 7.14 9.75 -14.55
C ASP A 84 6.39 8.82 -15.52
N SER A 85 5.07 9.02 -15.71
CA SER A 85 4.23 8.16 -16.56
C SER A 85 4.79 7.98 -17.97
N ARG A 86 5.41 9.02 -18.53
CA ARG A 86 6.04 9.01 -19.87
C ARG A 86 7.18 8.01 -20.03
N TYR A 87 7.77 7.57 -18.91
CA TYR A 87 8.92 6.66 -18.88
C TYR A 87 8.60 5.38 -18.09
N THR A 88 7.35 5.19 -17.70
CA THR A 88 6.91 4.07 -16.88
C THR A 88 6.28 2.98 -17.73
N TYR A 89 6.74 1.77 -17.51
CA TYR A 89 6.20 0.57 -18.14
C TYR A 89 5.55 -0.32 -17.10
N GLU A 90 4.38 -0.81 -17.46
CA GLU A 90 3.56 -1.73 -16.66
C GLU A 90 3.91 -3.17 -16.96
N TYR A 91 4.12 -3.95 -15.91
CA TYR A 91 4.29 -5.40 -15.91
C TYR A 91 3.20 -6.04 -15.03
N PRO A 92 3.00 -7.37 -15.06
CA PRO A 92 1.93 -8.02 -14.30
C PRO A 92 1.93 -7.69 -12.80
N LYS A 93 3.10 -7.59 -12.16
CA LYS A 93 3.23 -7.39 -10.70
C LYS A 93 3.96 -6.11 -10.28
N HIS A 94 4.43 -5.31 -11.20
CA HIS A 94 5.22 -4.12 -10.89
C HIS A 94 5.21 -3.13 -12.04
N TYR A 95 5.66 -1.92 -11.76
CA TYR A 95 6.04 -0.92 -12.76
C TYR A 95 7.56 -0.78 -12.77
N ILE A 96 8.11 -0.35 -13.90
CA ILE A 96 9.50 0.10 -14.02
C ILE A 96 9.47 1.50 -14.61
N VAL A 97 10.03 2.46 -13.87
CA VAL A 97 10.33 3.80 -14.38
C VAL A 97 11.74 3.75 -14.96
N TYR A 98 11.86 3.97 -16.27
CA TYR A 98 13.14 3.95 -16.94
C TYR A 98 13.82 5.32 -16.89
N PRO A 99 15.16 5.36 -16.79
CA PRO A 99 15.90 6.61 -16.81
C PRO A 99 15.70 7.39 -18.11
N HIS A 100 15.72 8.72 -17.98
CA HIS A 100 15.63 9.66 -19.09
C HIS A 100 16.94 10.42 -19.23
N PHE A 101 18.00 9.70 -19.53
CA PHE A 101 19.32 10.29 -19.74
C PHE A 101 19.89 9.88 -21.09
N ASP A 102 20.66 10.78 -21.75
CA ASP A 102 21.25 10.56 -23.08
C ASP A 102 22.15 9.33 -23.14
N TRP A 103 22.81 8.99 -22.02
CA TRP A 103 23.68 7.82 -21.93
C TRP A 103 22.93 6.51 -21.75
N TRP A 104 21.65 6.55 -21.39
CA TRP A 104 20.81 5.37 -21.21
C TRP A 104 20.03 5.07 -22.49
N SER A 105 20.10 3.85 -22.98
CA SER A 105 19.45 3.46 -24.23
C SER A 105 18.37 2.40 -23.98
N SER A 106 17.11 2.74 -24.23
CA SER A 106 15.98 1.83 -24.15
C SER A 106 16.11 0.62 -25.07
N GLN A 107 16.75 0.75 -26.23
CA GLN A 107 17.00 -0.37 -27.16
C GLN A 107 17.93 -1.43 -26.57
N ARG A 108 18.85 -1.02 -25.70
CA ARG A 108 19.86 -1.91 -25.10
C ARG A 108 19.43 -2.47 -23.75
N TYR A 109 18.63 -1.75 -22.98
CA TYR A 109 18.40 -2.01 -21.57
C TYR A 109 16.93 -2.28 -21.21
N PHE A 110 16.01 -2.12 -22.16
CA PHE A 110 14.59 -2.34 -21.93
C PHE A 110 14.28 -3.79 -21.55
N THR A 111 13.50 -3.98 -20.50
CA THR A 111 13.00 -5.30 -20.11
C THR A 111 11.82 -5.71 -20.99
N PRO A 112 11.87 -6.84 -21.72
CA PRO A 112 10.76 -7.27 -22.57
C PRO A 112 9.46 -7.52 -21.80
N GLY A 113 8.32 -7.31 -22.48
CA GLY A 113 7.00 -7.62 -21.96
C GLY A 113 6.31 -6.50 -21.19
N GLY A 114 6.97 -5.37 -21.00
CA GLY A 114 6.35 -4.17 -20.43
C GLY A 114 5.48 -3.43 -21.44
N LYS A 115 4.39 -2.83 -20.97
CA LYS A 115 3.52 -1.93 -21.74
C LYS A 115 3.69 -0.51 -21.21
N LEU A 116 4.01 0.44 -22.09
CA LEU A 116 4.04 1.86 -21.71
C LEU A 116 2.65 2.26 -21.18
N ILE A 117 2.61 2.87 -20.00
CA ILE A 117 1.36 3.36 -19.41
C ILE A 117 0.90 4.63 -20.12
N GLU A 118 -0.36 5.02 -19.89
CA GLU A 118 -0.93 6.23 -20.44
C GLU A 118 -0.26 7.47 -19.83
N GLU A 119 0.00 8.49 -20.67
CA GLU A 119 0.55 9.76 -20.19
C GLU A 119 -0.42 10.44 -19.21
N GLY A 120 0.10 10.90 -18.09
CA GLY A 120 -0.68 11.47 -17.00
C GLY A 120 -1.23 10.44 -15.99
N PHE A 121 -0.95 9.15 -16.19
CA PHE A 121 -1.23 8.14 -15.18
C PHE A 121 -0.47 8.44 -13.88
N GLU A 122 -1.13 8.18 -12.76
CA GLU A 122 -0.54 8.29 -11.43
C GLU A 122 -0.81 7.01 -10.65
N TYR A 123 0.22 6.42 -10.03
CA TYR A 123 0.05 5.31 -9.12
C TYR A 123 0.04 5.84 -7.69
N ASP A 124 -1.14 6.00 -7.16
CA ASP A 124 -1.49 6.74 -5.94
C ASP A 124 -2.35 5.84 -5.04
N SER A 125 -2.14 5.91 -3.73
CA SER A 125 -2.85 5.07 -2.76
C SER A 125 -4.32 5.43 -2.61
N GLY A 126 -4.77 6.60 -3.05
CA GLY A 126 -6.16 7.04 -2.99
C GLY A 126 -7.00 6.57 -4.17
N THR A 127 -6.37 6.30 -5.32
CA THR A 127 -7.02 5.92 -6.58
C THR A 127 -6.67 4.50 -7.05
N ASN A 128 -5.95 3.74 -6.24
CA ASN A 128 -5.54 2.38 -6.54
C ASN A 128 -6.75 1.45 -6.80
N SER A 129 -6.57 0.45 -7.66
CA SER A 129 -7.60 -0.55 -7.96
C SER A 129 -7.70 -1.67 -6.92
N GLU A 130 -6.63 -1.92 -6.17
CA GLU A 130 -6.55 -2.99 -5.17
C GLU A 130 -6.62 -2.40 -3.76
N TRP A 131 -7.54 -2.92 -2.95
CA TRP A 131 -7.78 -2.44 -1.59
C TRP A 131 -7.83 -3.58 -0.59
N LEU A 132 -7.30 -3.32 0.60
CA LEU A 132 -7.54 -4.15 1.79
C LEU A 132 -8.59 -3.45 2.65
N GLY A 133 -9.69 -4.16 2.91
CA GLY A 133 -10.69 -3.76 3.88
C GLY A 133 -10.32 -4.21 5.30
N VAL A 134 -11.24 -3.98 6.25
CA VAL A 134 -11.01 -4.28 7.67
C VAL A 134 -10.65 -5.76 7.90
N ASN A 135 -11.36 -6.68 7.24
CA ASN A 135 -11.15 -8.11 7.43
C ASN A 135 -9.80 -8.59 6.90
N GLU A 136 -9.44 -8.16 5.67
CA GLU A 136 -8.15 -8.48 5.06
C GLU A 136 -6.99 -7.90 5.87
N LEU A 137 -7.15 -6.67 6.40
CA LEU A 137 -6.16 -6.06 7.29
C LEU A 137 -6.01 -6.84 8.59
N GLN A 138 -7.10 -7.35 9.18
CA GLN A 138 -7.03 -8.21 10.36
C GLN A 138 -6.25 -9.49 10.09
N GLU A 139 -6.52 -10.16 8.95
CA GLU A 139 -5.80 -11.36 8.55
C GLU A 139 -4.29 -11.10 8.38
N GLU A 140 -3.92 -10.01 7.74
CA GLU A 140 -2.53 -9.61 7.57
C GLU A 140 -1.86 -9.30 8.92
N LEU A 141 -2.55 -8.58 9.82
CA LEU A 141 -2.05 -8.27 11.16
C LEU A 141 -1.84 -9.51 12.02
N VAL A 142 -2.72 -10.52 11.88
CA VAL A 142 -2.55 -11.83 12.55
C VAL A 142 -1.34 -12.58 12.00
N LYS A 143 -1.20 -12.65 10.66
CA LYS A 143 -0.04 -13.29 9.99
C LYS A 143 1.28 -12.66 10.42
N LEU A 144 1.31 -11.33 10.59
CA LEU A 144 2.47 -10.57 11.02
C LEU A 144 2.70 -10.60 12.55
N GLY A 145 1.80 -11.24 13.33
CA GLY A 145 1.91 -11.35 14.77
C GLY A 145 1.54 -10.08 15.56
N PHE A 146 0.94 -9.08 14.92
CA PHE A 146 0.47 -7.86 15.59
C PHE A 146 -0.88 -8.04 16.29
N LEU A 147 -1.70 -9.01 15.85
CA LEU A 147 -2.94 -9.41 16.51
C LEU A 147 -2.83 -10.87 16.94
N ASN A 148 -3.35 -11.15 18.15
CA ASN A 148 -3.47 -12.52 18.61
C ASN A 148 -4.64 -13.22 17.90
N SER A 149 -4.41 -14.44 17.39
CA SER A 149 -5.44 -15.24 16.71
C SER A 149 -6.73 -15.41 17.54
N ASN A 150 -6.61 -15.58 18.85
CA ASN A 150 -7.77 -15.69 19.73
C ASN A 150 -8.58 -14.38 19.78
N HIS A 151 -7.91 -13.23 19.76
CA HIS A 151 -8.58 -11.92 19.72
C HIS A 151 -9.31 -11.71 18.39
N TYR A 152 -8.72 -12.16 17.30
CA TYR A 152 -9.33 -12.12 15.96
C TYR A 152 -10.61 -12.95 15.88
N GLU A 153 -10.61 -14.18 16.39
CA GLU A 153 -11.82 -15.03 16.42
C GLU A 153 -12.93 -14.41 17.26
N MET A 154 -12.61 -13.83 18.41
CA MET A 154 -13.58 -13.09 19.23
C MET A 154 -14.22 -11.91 18.50
N ILE A 155 -13.45 -11.16 17.73
CA ILE A 155 -13.96 -10.04 16.91
C ILE A 155 -14.88 -10.55 15.81
N LYS A 156 -14.52 -11.63 15.13
CA LYS A 156 -15.34 -12.27 14.09
C LYS A 156 -16.69 -12.75 14.63
N GLU A 157 -16.71 -13.43 15.76
CA GLU A 157 -17.92 -13.90 16.42
C GLU A 157 -18.83 -12.74 16.85
N ALA A 158 -18.25 -11.67 17.37
CA ALA A 158 -18.99 -10.46 17.75
C ALA A 158 -19.58 -9.71 16.53
N ALA A 159 -18.91 -9.72 15.38
CA ALA A 159 -19.43 -9.12 14.15
C ALA A 159 -20.61 -9.91 13.59
N VAL A 160 -20.52 -11.24 13.53
CA VAL A 160 -21.61 -12.12 13.06
C VAL A 160 -22.85 -11.98 13.95
N SER A 161 -22.67 -11.82 15.25
CA SER A 161 -23.81 -11.66 16.19
C SER A 161 -24.53 -10.31 16.06
N LYS A 162 -23.88 -9.29 15.50
CA LYS A 162 -24.49 -7.96 15.23
C LYS A 162 -25.24 -7.89 13.90
N GLU A 163 -24.97 -8.80 12.96
CA GLU A 163 -25.69 -8.87 11.67
C GLU A 163 -27.01 -9.69 11.74
N VAL A 164 -27.19 -10.43 12.81
CA VAL A 164 -28.36 -11.33 13.01
C VAL A 164 -29.49 -10.70 13.87
N ASN A 165 -29.24 -9.49 14.42
CA ASN A 165 -30.22 -8.72 15.19
C ASN A 165 -30.55 -7.40 14.47
#